data_3827e80f3b59e4c1c811568d86623644
#
_entry.id   3827e80f3b59e4c1c811568d86623644
#
_cell.length_a   1.000
_cell.length_b   1.000
_cell.length_c   1.000
_cell.angle_alpha   90.00
_cell.angle_beta   90.00
_cell.angle_gamma   90.00
#
_symmetry.space_group_name_H-M   'P 1'
#
loop_
_entity.id
_entity.type
_entity.pdbx_description
1 polymer ?
#
loop_
_entity_poly.entity_id
_entity_poly.type
_entity_poly.pdbx_seq_one_letter_code
_entity_poly.pdbx_strand_id
1 'polypeptide(L)'
;MEKRDPTYKPALDRAIQFVLDAQYPIGGWPQRYPLKAEFSHHGKPDYTSYITFNDDVAGENIDFLLQCYQALGDPKVLDAVVRGMNVFLVTQQGPPQAGWGLQYTLDLQPVGARTYEPTALVTHTSATNIELLLRFYRLTGDRRWNKEAHRAF
;
A
#
# COMPACT_ATOMS: atom_id res chain seq x y z
N MET A 1 -23.63 -17.27 -5.25
CA MET A 1 -24.02 -16.48 -4.04
C MET A 1 -23.32 -17.12 -2.86
N GLU A 2 -22.20 -16.55 -2.42
CA GLU A 2 -21.50 -17.05 -1.22
C GLU A 2 -22.40 -16.84 0.00
N LYS A 3 -22.56 -17.91 0.79
CA LYS A 3 -23.29 -17.81 2.05
C LYS A 3 -22.44 -16.98 3.01
N ARG A 4 -22.93 -15.80 3.39
CA ARG A 4 -22.35 -15.00 4.48
C ARG A 4 -22.61 -15.76 5.79
N ASP A 5 -21.63 -16.54 6.22
CA ASP A 5 -21.71 -17.24 7.50
C ASP A 5 -21.42 -16.23 8.63
N PRO A 6 -22.39 -15.94 9.52
CA PRO A 6 -22.21 -14.97 10.59
C PRO A 6 -21.13 -15.39 11.62
N THR A 7 -20.74 -16.66 11.63
CA THR A 7 -19.69 -17.19 12.52
C THR A 7 -18.34 -16.49 12.27
N TYR A 8 -18.06 -16.11 11.04
CA TYR A 8 -16.79 -15.45 10.67
C TYR A 8 -16.81 -13.93 10.86
N LYS A 9 -17.97 -13.33 11.10
CA LYS A 9 -18.06 -11.86 11.22
C LYS A 9 -17.11 -11.26 12.26
N PRO A 10 -17.00 -11.78 13.50
CA PRO A 10 -16.08 -11.22 14.48
C PRO A 10 -14.60 -11.31 14.08
N ALA A 11 -14.23 -12.34 13.33
CA ALA A 11 -12.87 -12.49 12.81
C ALA A 11 -12.60 -11.48 11.68
N LEU A 12 -13.56 -11.31 10.78
CA LEU A 12 -13.49 -10.33 9.69
C LEU A 12 -13.41 -8.90 10.25
N ASP A 13 -14.24 -8.55 11.22
CA ASP A 13 -14.23 -7.21 11.84
C ASP A 13 -12.86 -6.91 12.48
N ARG A 14 -12.25 -7.90 13.15
CA ARG A 14 -10.88 -7.74 13.71
C ARG A 14 -9.83 -7.60 12.62
N ALA A 15 -9.94 -8.35 11.53
CA ALA A 15 -9.00 -8.26 10.41
C ALA A 15 -9.08 -6.89 9.73
N ILE A 16 -10.28 -6.38 9.47
CA ILE A 16 -10.48 -5.04 8.92
C ILE A 16 -9.87 -4.00 9.86
N GLN A 17 -10.22 -4.07 11.16
CA GLN A 17 -9.72 -3.10 12.13
C GLN A 17 -8.18 -3.14 12.22
N PHE A 18 -7.57 -4.31 12.18
CA PHE A 18 -6.11 -4.46 12.18
C PHE A 18 -5.45 -3.74 11.00
N VAL A 19 -6.01 -3.89 9.79
CA VAL A 19 -5.47 -3.22 8.59
C VAL A 19 -5.70 -1.71 8.64
N LEU A 20 -6.84 -1.25 9.17
CA LEU A 20 -7.13 0.17 9.36
C LEU A 20 -6.19 0.81 10.40
N ASP A 21 -5.95 0.12 11.53
CA ASP A 21 -5.06 0.61 12.60
C ASP A 21 -3.60 0.64 12.16
N ALA A 22 -3.21 -0.25 11.25
CA ALA A 22 -1.86 -0.31 10.70
C ALA A 22 -1.60 0.80 9.67
N GLN A 23 -2.64 1.40 9.08
CA GLN A 23 -2.50 2.41 8.04
C GLN A 23 -2.00 3.74 8.63
N TYR A 24 -0.92 4.26 8.08
CA TYR A 24 -0.46 5.62 8.41
C TYR A 24 -1.49 6.68 7.96
N PRO A 25 -1.55 7.84 8.61
CA PRO A 25 -2.42 8.94 8.20
C PRO A 25 -2.24 9.35 6.74
N ILE A 26 -1.02 9.27 6.22
CA ILE A 26 -0.69 9.52 4.80
C ILE A 26 -1.25 8.44 3.85
N GLY A 27 -1.65 7.27 4.38
CA GLY A 27 -2.30 6.20 3.62
C GLY A 27 -1.48 4.94 3.37
N GLY A 28 -0.17 4.96 3.59
CA GLY A 28 0.69 3.79 3.44
C GLY A 28 0.64 2.85 4.65
N TRP A 29 1.25 1.68 4.52
CA TRP A 29 1.36 0.69 5.59
C TRP A 29 2.82 0.36 5.89
N PRO A 30 3.15 0.12 7.18
CA PRO A 30 4.46 -0.41 7.55
C PRO A 30 4.58 -1.88 7.13
N GLN A 31 5.81 -2.36 7.03
CA GLN A 31 6.05 -3.79 6.80
C GLN A 31 5.60 -4.66 7.98
N ARG A 32 5.59 -4.10 9.18
CA ARG A 32 5.15 -4.79 10.40
C ARG A 32 4.23 -3.91 11.23
N TYR A 33 3.18 -4.52 11.74
CA TYR A 33 2.29 -3.92 12.71
C TYR A 33 1.94 -4.97 13.79
N PRO A 34 1.87 -4.61 15.10
CA PRO A 34 2.18 -3.29 15.66
C PRO A 34 3.66 -2.91 15.52
N LEU A 35 3.91 -1.60 15.44
CA LEU A 35 5.28 -1.07 15.40
C LEU A 35 6.01 -1.43 16.70
N LYS A 36 7.25 -1.88 16.57
CA LYS A 36 8.14 -2.11 17.71
C LYS A 36 9.20 -1.03 17.74
N ALA A 37 9.45 -0.48 18.93
CA ALA A 37 10.33 0.67 19.11
C ALA A 37 11.80 0.43 18.71
N GLU A 38 12.26 -0.82 18.72
CA GLU A 38 13.64 -1.17 18.42
C GLU A 38 13.68 -2.49 17.65
N PHE A 39 13.58 -2.41 16.35
CA PHE A 39 13.87 -3.53 15.48
C PHE A 39 15.12 -3.23 14.67
N SER A 40 16.19 -3.97 14.93
CA SER A 40 17.41 -3.93 14.13
C SER A 40 17.61 -5.27 13.45
N HIS A 41 17.84 -5.26 12.16
CA HIS A 41 18.22 -6.44 11.41
C HIS A 41 19.67 -6.35 10.99
N HIS A 42 20.53 -7.20 11.55
CA HIS A 42 21.99 -7.20 11.32
C HIS A 42 22.66 -5.83 11.56
N GLY A 43 22.26 -5.12 12.62
CA GLY A 43 22.85 -3.82 13.00
C GLY A 43 22.44 -2.63 12.13
N LYS A 44 21.48 -2.81 11.21
CA LYS A 44 20.92 -1.70 10.43
C LYS A 44 19.73 -1.06 11.13
N PRO A 45 19.43 0.23 10.83
CA PRO A 45 18.23 0.87 11.34
C PRO A 45 16.98 0.07 11.02
N ASP A 46 15.96 0.22 11.86
CA ASP A 46 14.66 -0.40 11.63
C ASP A 46 14.02 0.15 10.34
N TYR A 47 13.79 -0.75 9.40
CA TYR A 47 13.09 -0.45 8.14
C TYR A 47 11.63 -0.90 8.19
N THR A 48 11.22 -1.62 9.22
CA THR A 48 9.88 -2.24 9.28
C THR A 48 8.77 -1.24 9.54
N SER A 49 9.13 -0.02 9.94
CA SER A 49 8.23 1.13 10.08
C SER A 49 8.09 1.99 8.82
N TYR A 50 8.84 1.71 7.75
CA TYR A 50 8.71 2.46 6.51
C TYR A 50 7.43 2.10 5.76
N ILE A 51 6.91 3.05 4.96
CA ILE A 51 5.85 2.78 3.99
C ILE A 51 6.39 1.77 2.98
N THR A 52 5.72 0.63 2.86
CA THR A 52 6.26 -0.53 2.15
C THR A 52 5.41 -0.90 0.95
N PHE A 53 6.04 -0.92 -0.22
CA PHE A 53 5.51 -1.54 -1.45
C PHE A 53 6.07 -2.94 -1.67
N ASN A 54 7.25 -3.23 -1.10
CA ASN A 54 7.87 -4.54 -1.17
C ASN A 54 6.98 -5.63 -0.58
N ASP A 55 7.16 -6.86 -1.05
CA ASP A 55 6.38 -8.03 -0.62
C ASP A 55 4.85 -7.80 -0.76
N ASP A 56 4.44 -6.93 -1.70
CA ASP A 56 3.05 -6.54 -2.01
C ASP A 56 2.24 -5.96 -0.83
N VAL A 57 2.91 -5.49 0.22
CA VAL A 57 2.25 -5.02 1.46
C VAL A 57 1.14 -4.00 1.18
N ALA A 58 1.42 -2.98 0.36
CA ALA A 58 0.41 -1.97 0.03
C ALA A 58 -0.71 -2.52 -0.85
N GLY A 59 -0.37 -3.32 -1.87
CA GLY A 59 -1.32 -3.93 -2.80
C GLY A 59 -2.29 -4.87 -2.11
N GLU A 60 -1.78 -5.80 -1.32
CA GLU A 60 -2.59 -6.78 -0.58
C GLU A 60 -3.54 -6.11 0.43
N ASN A 61 -3.09 -5.09 1.15
CA ASN A 61 -3.95 -4.35 2.06
C ASN A 61 -5.08 -3.61 1.32
N ILE A 62 -4.77 -2.99 0.19
CA ILE A 62 -5.78 -2.31 -0.64
C ILE A 62 -6.78 -3.32 -1.20
N ASP A 63 -6.31 -4.44 -1.72
CA ASP A 63 -7.18 -5.48 -2.28
C ASP A 63 -8.11 -6.08 -1.22
N PHE A 64 -7.58 -6.38 -0.04
CA PHE A 64 -8.38 -6.82 1.09
C PHE A 64 -9.47 -5.80 1.48
N LEU A 65 -9.07 -4.54 1.67
CA LEU A 65 -10.02 -3.48 2.03
C LEU A 65 -11.05 -3.22 0.93
N LEU A 66 -10.65 -3.27 -0.34
CA LEU A 66 -11.58 -3.09 -1.46
C LEU A 66 -12.64 -4.21 -1.51
N GLN A 67 -12.23 -5.46 -1.30
CA GLN A 67 -13.16 -6.59 -1.18
C GLN A 67 -14.10 -6.40 0.02
N CYS A 68 -13.59 -5.97 1.15
CA CYS A 68 -14.40 -5.67 2.34
C CYS A 68 -15.41 -4.55 2.06
N TYR A 69 -15.01 -3.47 1.39
CA TYR A 69 -15.91 -2.39 1.00
C TYR A 69 -17.01 -2.88 0.06
N GLN A 70 -16.65 -3.65 -0.96
CA GLN A 70 -17.64 -4.21 -1.90
C GLN A 70 -18.67 -5.11 -1.21
N ALA A 71 -18.26 -5.81 -0.15
CA ALA A 71 -19.12 -6.71 0.60
C ALA A 71 -19.99 -6.01 1.65
N LEU A 72 -19.46 -4.97 2.31
CA LEU A 72 -20.05 -4.36 3.52
C LEU A 72 -20.55 -2.94 3.30
N GLY A 73 -20.01 -2.20 2.31
CA GLY A 73 -20.38 -0.81 2.03
C GLY A 73 -19.90 0.21 3.07
N ASP A 74 -18.93 -0.16 3.93
CA ASP A 74 -18.47 0.73 5.01
C ASP A 74 -17.64 1.89 4.43
N PRO A 75 -18.07 3.16 4.61
CA PRO A 75 -17.36 4.32 4.08
C PRO A 75 -15.97 4.53 4.69
N LYS A 76 -15.71 4.06 5.92
CA LYS A 76 -14.37 4.13 6.53
C LYS A 76 -13.37 3.24 5.80
N VAL A 77 -13.84 2.08 5.33
CA VAL A 77 -13.02 1.17 4.54
C VAL A 77 -12.70 1.78 3.18
N LEU A 78 -13.69 2.40 2.52
CA LEU A 78 -13.46 3.11 1.27
C LEU A 78 -12.46 4.27 1.41
N ASP A 79 -12.58 5.05 2.48
CA ASP A 79 -11.65 6.14 2.77
C ASP A 79 -10.22 5.62 2.93
N ALA A 80 -10.03 4.50 3.63
CA ALA A 80 -8.73 3.86 3.77
C ALA A 80 -8.16 3.38 2.42
N VAL A 81 -9.00 2.80 1.54
CA VAL A 81 -8.60 2.42 0.17
C VAL A 81 -8.13 3.65 -0.61
N VAL A 82 -8.89 4.74 -0.59
CA VAL A 82 -8.55 5.97 -1.31
C VAL A 82 -7.26 6.60 -0.79
N ARG A 83 -7.06 6.63 0.53
CA ARG A 83 -5.79 7.09 1.12
C ARG A 83 -4.63 6.19 0.69
N GLY A 84 -4.83 4.88 0.74
CA GLY A 84 -3.83 3.90 0.29
C GLY A 84 -3.42 4.12 -1.16
N MET A 85 -4.38 4.29 -2.05
CA MET A 85 -4.12 4.58 -3.46
C MET A 85 -3.42 5.92 -3.68
N ASN A 86 -3.75 6.95 -2.91
CA ASN A 86 -3.07 8.25 -3.03
C ASN A 86 -1.56 8.17 -2.74
N VAL A 87 -1.12 7.24 -1.89
CA VAL A 87 0.32 7.05 -1.61
C VAL A 87 1.08 6.68 -2.89
N PHE A 88 0.49 5.92 -3.80
CA PHE A 88 1.12 5.59 -5.09
C PHE A 88 1.38 6.84 -5.93
N LEU A 89 0.48 7.84 -5.89
CA LEU A 89 0.66 9.08 -6.64
C LEU A 89 1.78 9.95 -6.06
N VAL A 90 1.82 10.06 -4.72
CA VAL A 90 2.77 10.97 -4.05
C VAL A 90 4.17 10.38 -3.87
N THR A 91 4.32 9.07 -4.02
CA THR A 91 5.60 8.37 -3.93
C THR A 91 6.22 8.07 -5.29
N GLN A 92 5.49 8.25 -6.39
CA GLN A 92 6.04 8.05 -7.73
C GLN A 92 7.21 9.00 -7.97
N GLN A 93 8.37 8.43 -8.27
CA GLN A 93 9.55 9.23 -8.58
C GLN A 93 9.39 9.92 -9.93
N GLY A 94 9.97 11.10 -10.05
CA GLY A 94 9.88 11.94 -11.24
C GLY A 94 11.08 11.84 -12.17
N PRO A 95 11.12 12.71 -13.20
CA PRO A 95 12.16 12.66 -14.21
C PRO A 95 13.57 12.51 -13.63
N PRO A 96 14.47 11.83 -14.37
CA PRO A 96 14.32 11.38 -15.77
C PRO A 96 13.56 10.05 -15.94
N GLN A 97 13.32 9.31 -14.88
CA GLN A 97 12.63 8.02 -14.94
C GLN A 97 11.56 7.95 -13.84
N ALA A 98 10.32 7.78 -14.23
CA ALA A 98 9.22 7.57 -13.30
C ALA A 98 9.12 6.10 -12.88
N GLY A 99 8.71 5.88 -11.63
CA GLY A 99 8.58 4.53 -11.06
C GLY A 99 8.58 4.58 -9.54
N TRP A 100 8.71 3.42 -8.91
CA TRP A 100 8.68 3.30 -7.46
C TRP A 100 9.85 2.49 -6.93
N GLY A 101 10.33 2.90 -5.74
CA GLY A 101 11.21 2.09 -4.91
C GLY A 101 10.40 1.10 -4.04
N LEU A 102 11.12 0.30 -3.26
CA LEU A 102 10.53 -0.72 -2.38
C LEU A 102 9.91 -0.13 -1.12
N GLN A 103 10.54 0.88 -0.54
CA GLN A 103 10.10 1.52 0.70
C GLN A 103 10.29 3.03 0.65
N TYR A 104 9.53 3.71 1.52
CA TYR A 104 9.58 5.16 1.68
C TYR A 104 9.52 5.54 3.16
N THR A 105 10.27 6.56 3.52
CA THR A 105 10.12 7.20 4.85
C THR A 105 8.74 7.81 4.99
N LEU A 106 8.37 8.23 6.21
CA LEU A 106 7.10 8.94 6.43
C LEU A 106 7.08 10.33 5.75
N ASP A 107 8.26 10.87 5.43
CA ASP A 107 8.42 12.09 4.60
C ASP A 107 8.40 11.79 3.09
N LEU A 108 7.98 10.58 2.70
CA LEU A 108 7.82 10.13 1.32
C LEU A 108 9.12 10.10 0.49
N GLN A 109 10.27 9.97 1.15
CA GLN A 109 11.55 9.81 0.47
C GLN A 109 11.86 8.33 0.27
N PRO A 110 12.29 7.92 -0.93
CA PRO A 110 12.69 6.55 -1.17
C PRO A 110 13.87 6.18 -0.26
N VAL A 111 13.85 4.97 0.27
CA VAL A 111 14.85 4.50 1.24
C VAL A 111 15.15 3.02 1.04
N GLY A 112 16.40 2.63 1.29
CA GLY A 112 16.80 1.23 1.34
C GLY A 112 16.33 0.57 2.64
N ALA A 113 16.22 -0.75 2.62
CA ALA A 113 15.82 -1.54 3.78
C ALA A 113 16.81 -2.67 4.08
N ARG A 114 16.52 -3.89 3.63
CA ARG A 114 17.41 -5.04 3.81
C ARG A 114 18.74 -4.82 3.06
N THR A 115 19.76 -5.60 3.38
CA THR A 115 21.12 -5.43 2.80
C THR A 115 21.14 -5.47 1.28
N TYR A 116 20.22 -6.18 0.66
CA TYR A 116 20.07 -6.34 -0.79
C TYR A 116 18.97 -5.46 -1.38
N GLU A 117 18.42 -4.54 -0.62
CA GLU A 117 17.37 -3.60 -1.04
C GLU A 117 17.90 -2.17 -0.97
N PRO A 118 18.63 -1.72 -1.99
CA PRO A 118 19.14 -0.35 -2.06
C PRO A 118 18.01 0.63 -2.32
N THR A 119 18.28 1.92 -2.08
CA THR A 119 17.43 3.00 -2.55
C THR A 119 17.50 3.08 -4.07
N ALA A 120 16.55 2.46 -4.75
CA ALA A 120 16.48 2.40 -6.21
C ALA A 120 15.06 2.25 -6.71
N LEU A 121 14.82 2.63 -7.97
CA LEU A 121 13.59 2.24 -8.67
C LEU A 121 13.62 0.73 -8.96
N VAL A 122 12.50 0.07 -8.78
CA VAL A 122 12.38 -1.38 -8.94
C VAL A 122 11.34 -1.71 -9.99
N THR A 123 11.75 -2.41 -11.02
CA THR A 123 10.90 -2.71 -12.19
C THR A 123 9.66 -3.50 -11.80
N HIS A 124 9.80 -4.54 -10.98
CA HIS A 124 8.67 -5.35 -10.52
C HIS A 124 7.66 -4.50 -9.74
N THR A 125 8.11 -3.76 -8.73
CA THR A 125 7.25 -2.87 -7.94
C THR A 125 6.57 -1.81 -8.81
N SER A 126 7.30 -1.24 -9.76
CA SER A 126 6.72 -0.26 -10.69
C SER A 126 5.63 -0.90 -11.57
N ALA A 127 5.84 -2.11 -12.07
CA ALA A 127 4.85 -2.82 -12.88
C ALA A 127 3.57 -3.14 -12.08
N THR A 128 3.70 -3.70 -10.87
CA THR A 128 2.54 -4.00 -10.02
C THR A 128 1.78 -2.74 -9.62
N ASN A 129 2.49 -1.66 -9.31
CA ASN A 129 1.87 -0.37 -8.97
C ASN A 129 1.10 0.23 -10.17
N ILE A 130 1.65 0.12 -11.39
CA ILE A 130 0.94 0.55 -12.61
C ILE A 130 -0.34 -0.25 -12.81
N GLU A 131 -0.27 -1.58 -12.68
CA GLU A 131 -1.45 -2.45 -12.82
C GLU A 131 -2.54 -2.07 -11.81
N LEU A 132 -2.17 -1.82 -10.56
CA LEU A 132 -3.11 -1.41 -9.52
C LEU A 132 -3.74 -0.03 -9.81
N LEU A 133 -2.95 0.95 -10.28
CA LEU A 133 -3.45 2.26 -10.70
C LEU A 133 -4.45 2.14 -11.87
N LEU A 134 -4.15 1.34 -12.88
CA LEU A 134 -5.04 1.10 -14.03
C LEU A 134 -6.32 0.38 -13.60
N ARG A 135 -6.22 -0.59 -12.68
CA ARG A 135 -7.38 -1.26 -12.09
C ARG A 135 -8.26 -0.27 -11.33
N PHE A 136 -7.65 0.59 -10.52
CA PHE A 136 -8.40 1.60 -9.75
C PHE A 136 -9.05 2.65 -10.65
N TYR A 137 -8.38 3.04 -11.74
CA TYR A 137 -9.00 3.86 -12.80
C TYR A 137 -10.26 3.19 -13.39
N ARG A 138 -10.18 1.91 -13.72
CA ARG A 138 -11.36 1.18 -14.27
C ARG A 138 -12.52 1.10 -13.29
N LEU A 139 -12.23 1.03 -11.98
CA LEU A 139 -13.25 0.97 -10.94
C LEU A 139 -13.87 2.34 -10.63
N THR A 140 -13.12 3.42 -10.72
CA THR A 140 -13.55 4.76 -10.28
C THR A 140 -13.87 5.72 -11.44
N GLY A 141 -13.31 5.50 -12.61
CA GLY A 141 -13.34 6.46 -13.73
C GLY A 141 -12.46 7.69 -13.53
N ASP A 142 -11.75 7.80 -12.41
CA ASP A 142 -10.91 8.95 -12.08
C ASP A 142 -9.62 8.94 -12.90
N ARG A 143 -9.49 9.91 -13.81
CA ARG A 143 -8.36 10.02 -14.74
C ARG A 143 -7.01 10.25 -14.08
N ARG A 144 -6.94 10.67 -12.82
CA ARG A 144 -5.68 10.84 -12.10
C ARG A 144 -4.89 9.54 -12.08
N TRP A 145 -5.56 8.41 -11.81
CA TRP A 145 -4.95 7.09 -11.75
C TRP A 145 -4.34 6.66 -13.08
N ASN A 146 -5.08 6.88 -14.18
CA ASN A 146 -4.59 6.56 -15.52
C ASN A 146 -3.41 7.43 -15.94
N LYS A 147 -3.44 8.73 -15.62
CA LYS A 147 -2.36 9.67 -15.94
C LYS A 147 -1.04 9.25 -15.30
N GLU A 148 -1.06 8.92 -14.01
CA GLU A 148 0.16 8.55 -13.30
C GLU A 148 0.64 7.13 -13.66
N ALA A 149 -0.27 6.21 -14.02
CA ALA A 149 0.11 4.92 -14.59
C ALA A 149 0.91 5.12 -15.90
N HIS A 150 0.40 5.95 -16.82
CA HIS A 150 1.09 6.23 -18.08
C HIS A 150 2.38 7.05 -17.96
N ARG A 151 2.58 7.75 -16.85
CA ARG A 151 3.82 8.50 -16.61
C ARG A 151 5.02 7.58 -16.37
N ALA A 152 4.78 6.35 -15.95
CA ALA A 152 5.81 5.36 -15.64
C ALA A 152 6.20 4.49 -16.86
N PHE A 153 5.60 4.72 -18.03
CA PHE A 153 5.99 4.17 -19.33
C PHE A 153 6.88 5.17 -20.08
#